data_f7db7470c3525c5a4623fa13202d2be8
#
_entry.id   f7db7470c3525c5a4623fa13202d2be8
#
_cell.length_a   1.000
_cell.length_b   1.000
_cell.length_c   1.000
_cell.angle_alpha   90.00
_cell.angle_beta   90.00
_cell.angle_gamma   90.00
#
_symmetry.space_group_name_H-M   'P 1'
#
loop_
_entity.id
_entity.type
_entity.pdbx_description
1 polymer ?
#
loop_
_entity_poly.entity_id
_entity_poly.type
_entity_poly.pdbx_seq_one_letter_code
_entity_poly.pdbx_strand_id
1 'polypeptide(L)'
;FGAGSYEAYFCADFAGAEVRDTGIWVNDRAGSEPKELFVTRGFNNFYLQAGGYVTFAWPDDGIVTARVGVSYISSEQACSNAEAEVPDPVKDFESLEKAAATAWSERLSPIKVTSGGVSDGLLSAFWSGIYRTMLSPQDMTGENPLWESDEPYFDSFYCLWDEFRAQLPLLTVIDPQTQSKLVRSLLDTFKHEGWLPDCRMSLCKGWTQGGSNADVVLTDAYVKNLTGIDWELAYNAMVNDAENEPLEWSYEGRGGLQSWKKLNYIPYLDFDYLGFGTNSRSISRTVEYAYNDYGIAVVSKGLGKKEYTKYLSRANNWRNIFKADQKSLLENGTDTGFTGFFQPKYLNGTWGFQDPIACSALASWCSLTSNPSETFESSICEYLL
;
A
#
# COMPACT_ATOMS: atom_id res chain seq x y z
N PHE A 1 -0.42 9.05 -8.70
CA PHE A 1 0.44 8.08 -8.04
C PHE A 1 1.85 8.21 -8.56
N GLY A 2 2.81 8.24 -7.75
CA GLY A 2 4.10 7.70 -7.67
C GLY A 2 5.19 8.18 -8.57
N ALA A 3 6.38 8.06 -8.02
CA ALA A 3 7.62 8.11 -8.75
C ALA A 3 7.97 6.69 -9.19
N GLY A 4 8.27 6.52 -10.46
CA GLY A 4 8.77 5.28 -11.01
C GLY A 4 8.13 4.92 -12.33
N SER A 5 8.68 3.91 -12.93
CA SER A 5 8.18 3.20 -14.10
C SER A 5 8.51 1.73 -13.94
N TYR A 6 7.79 0.88 -14.63
CA TYR A 6 8.08 -0.55 -14.67
C TYR A 6 7.93 -1.05 -16.09
N GLU A 7 8.57 -2.17 -16.36
CA GLU A 7 8.37 -2.95 -17.57
C GLU A 7 7.64 -4.24 -17.20
N ALA A 8 6.67 -4.63 -17.98
CA ALA A 8 5.97 -5.89 -17.85
C ALA A 8 6.05 -6.66 -19.16
N TYR A 9 6.31 -7.94 -19.02
CA TYR A 9 6.44 -8.87 -20.13
C TYR A 9 5.25 -9.83 -20.09
N PHE A 10 4.85 -10.29 -21.26
CA PHE A 10 3.85 -11.35 -21.34
C PHE A 10 4.24 -12.35 -22.42
N CYS A 11 3.79 -13.56 -22.24
CA CYS A 11 3.84 -14.64 -23.20
C CYS A 11 2.43 -15.17 -23.42
N ALA A 12 2.02 -15.30 -24.65
CA ALA A 12 0.72 -15.86 -24.99
C ALA A 12 0.89 -16.97 -26.04
N ASP A 13 0.38 -18.13 -25.76
CA ASP A 13 0.25 -19.21 -26.72
C ASP A 13 -1.21 -19.65 -26.87
N PHE A 14 -1.49 -20.31 -27.99
CA PHE A 14 -2.87 -20.61 -28.39
C PHE A 14 -2.99 -22.06 -28.81
N ALA A 15 -4.14 -22.65 -28.53
CA ALA A 15 -4.47 -24.00 -28.93
C ALA A 15 -5.92 -24.08 -29.44
N GLY A 16 -6.26 -25.15 -30.18
CA GLY A 16 -7.60 -25.38 -30.72
C GLY A 16 -7.77 -24.89 -32.16
N ALA A 17 -6.86 -24.05 -32.68
CA ALA A 17 -6.92 -23.59 -34.05
C ALA A 17 -5.53 -23.36 -34.65
N GLU A 18 -5.39 -23.52 -35.98
CA GLU A 18 -4.17 -23.20 -36.70
C GLU A 18 -3.98 -21.68 -36.77
N VAL A 19 -2.79 -21.19 -36.42
CA VAL A 19 -2.39 -19.79 -36.59
C VAL A 19 -2.14 -19.53 -38.07
N ARG A 20 -2.88 -18.60 -38.66
CA ARG A 20 -2.70 -18.17 -40.06
C ARG A 20 -1.68 -17.08 -40.22
N ASP A 21 -1.75 -16.07 -39.34
CA ASP A 21 -0.85 -14.93 -39.38
C ASP A 21 -0.80 -14.25 -38.02
N THR A 22 0.29 -13.51 -37.81
CA THR A 22 0.50 -12.62 -36.68
C THR A 22 0.89 -11.25 -37.16
N GLY A 23 0.61 -10.24 -36.41
CA GLY A 23 1.01 -8.88 -36.75
C GLY A 23 0.93 -7.94 -35.58
N ILE A 24 1.19 -6.69 -35.86
CA ILE A 24 1.13 -5.59 -34.91
C ILE A 24 0.08 -4.56 -35.33
N TRP A 25 -0.38 -3.79 -34.40
CA TRP A 25 -1.18 -2.62 -34.67
C TRP A 25 -0.70 -1.42 -33.86
N VAL A 26 -0.82 -0.24 -34.44
CA VAL A 26 -0.54 1.06 -33.79
C VAL A 26 -1.70 1.99 -34.10
N ASN A 27 -2.32 2.53 -33.08
CA ASN A 27 -3.60 3.23 -33.18
C ASN A 27 -4.66 2.33 -33.87
N ASP A 28 -5.15 2.73 -35.01
CA ASP A 28 -6.14 2.00 -35.82
C ASP A 28 -5.54 1.31 -37.06
N ARG A 29 -4.22 1.20 -37.14
CA ARG A 29 -3.49 0.59 -38.28
C ARG A 29 -2.88 -0.74 -37.87
N ALA A 30 -3.23 -1.78 -38.59
CA ALA A 30 -2.69 -3.12 -38.42
C ALA A 30 -1.89 -3.56 -39.66
N GLY A 31 -0.86 -4.39 -39.45
CA GLY A 31 -0.06 -4.98 -40.51
C GLY A 31 0.69 -6.21 -40.03
N SER A 32 0.94 -7.14 -40.94
CA SER A 32 1.70 -8.38 -40.67
C SER A 32 3.20 -8.19 -40.63
N GLU A 33 3.68 -7.05 -41.10
CA GLU A 33 5.08 -6.65 -41.03
C GLU A 33 5.21 -5.16 -40.63
N PRO A 34 6.22 -4.80 -39.80
CA PRO A 34 7.21 -5.68 -39.13
C PRO A 34 6.55 -6.52 -38.02
N LYS A 35 7.28 -7.56 -37.54
CA LYS A 35 6.84 -8.40 -36.40
C LYS A 35 7.21 -7.82 -35.05
N GLU A 36 8.10 -6.84 -35.02
CA GLU A 36 8.52 -6.14 -33.82
C GLU A 36 8.11 -4.67 -33.89
N LEU A 37 7.78 -4.11 -32.74
CA LEU A 37 7.35 -2.73 -32.63
C LEU A 37 8.00 -2.07 -31.41
N PHE A 38 8.65 -0.93 -31.64
CA PHE A 38 9.06 -0.02 -30.60
C PHE A 38 8.10 1.17 -30.58
N VAL A 39 7.28 1.26 -29.53
CA VAL A 39 6.30 2.34 -29.38
C VAL A 39 6.98 3.55 -28.76
N THR A 40 6.92 4.67 -29.47
CA THR A 40 7.39 5.96 -28.98
C THR A 40 6.23 6.82 -28.48
N ARG A 41 6.55 7.89 -27.76
CA ARG A 41 5.54 8.87 -27.36
C ARG A 41 5.02 9.64 -28.57
N GLY A 42 3.70 9.84 -28.62
CA GLY A 42 3.08 10.68 -29.62
C GLY A 42 3.31 12.17 -29.39
N PHE A 43 2.76 13.01 -30.27
CA PHE A 43 2.91 14.46 -30.24
C PHE A 43 2.48 15.10 -28.90
N ASN A 44 1.46 14.53 -28.27
CA ASN A 44 0.94 14.95 -26.96
C ASN A 44 1.72 14.38 -25.77
N ASN A 45 2.89 13.78 -26.01
CA ASN A 45 3.73 13.12 -25.01
C ASN A 45 3.08 11.88 -24.32
N PHE A 46 1.99 11.34 -24.86
CA PHE A 46 1.46 10.05 -24.45
C PHE A 46 1.96 8.94 -25.36
N TYR A 47 2.12 7.72 -24.82
CA TYR A 47 2.44 6.55 -25.63
C TYR A 47 1.32 6.28 -26.62
N LEU A 48 1.69 5.91 -27.85
CA LEU A 48 0.72 5.46 -28.83
C LEU A 48 0.13 4.12 -28.38
N GLN A 49 -1.15 3.96 -28.55
CA GLN A 49 -1.79 2.65 -28.35
C GLN A 49 -1.25 1.66 -29.40
N ALA A 50 -0.81 0.52 -28.93
CA ALA A 50 -0.22 -0.50 -29.78
C ALA A 50 -0.40 -1.88 -29.18
N GLY A 51 -0.28 -2.91 -30.02
CA GLY A 51 -0.35 -4.29 -29.60
C GLY A 51 -0.07 -5.27 -30.72
N GLY A 52 -0.09 -6.55 -30.37
CA GLY A 52 -0.05 -7.64 -31.33
C GLY A 52 -1.44 -8.18 -31.64
N TYR A 53 -1.58 -8.88 -32.75
CA TYR A 53 -2.75 -9.68 -33.08
C TYR A 53 -2.34 -11.02 -33.65
N VAL A 54 -3.23 -12.00 -33.50
CA VAL A 54 -3.12 -13.33 -34.07
C VAL A 54 -4.40 -13.64 -34.85
N THR A 55 -4.28 -14.18 -36.05
CA THR A 55 -5.41 -14.65 -36.84
C THR A 55 -5.38 -16.18 -36.92
N PHE A 56 -6.55 -16.77 -36.82
CA PHE A 56 -6.69 -18.24 -36.81
C PHE A 56 -7.46 -18.74 -38.03
N ALA A 57 -7.19 -19.98 -38.41
CA ALA A 57 -8.15 -20.76 -39.16
C ALA A 57 -9.41 -20.96 -38.28
N TRP A 58 -10.58 -20.94 -38.87
CA TRP A 58 -11.83 -21.19 -38.11
C TRP A 58 -11.78 -22.61 -37.53
N PRO A 59 -11.78 -22.80 -36.20
CA PRO A 59 -11.77 -24.13 -35.62
C PRO A 59 -13.16 -24.81 -35.78
N ASP A 60 -13.14 -26.15 -35.90
CA ASP A 60 -14.36 -26.95 -36.15
C ASP A 60 -15.39 -26.82 -35.02
N ASP A 61 -14.91 -26.70 -33.76
CA ASP A 61 -15.71 -26.51 -32.55
C ASP A 61 -16.00 -25.03 -32.18
N GLY A 62 -15.40 -24.11 -32.92
CA GLY A 62 -15.54 -22.67 -32.67
C GLY A 62 -14.74 -22.17 -31.45
N ILE A 63 -13.83 -22.98 -30.87
CA ILE A 63 -13.10 -22.66 -29.64
C ILE A 63 -11.61 -22.44 -29.93
N VAL A 64 -11.08 -21.34 -29.45
CA VAL A 64 -9.64 -21.07 -29.35
C VAL A 64 -9.31 -20.86 -27.87
N THR A 65 -8.39 -21.63 -27.35
CA THR A 65 -7.91 -21.49 -25.96
C THR A 65 -6.62 -20.71 -25.97
N ALA A 66 -6.50 -19.73 -25.09
CA ALA A 66 -5.27 -18.97 -24.87
C ALA A 66 -4.71 -19.27 -23.47
N ARG A 67 -3.39 -19.43 -23.38
CA ARG A 67 -2.64 -19.44 -22.12
C ARG A 67 -1.76 -18.20 -22.12
N VAL A 68 -1.81 -17.42 -21.03
CA VAL A 68 -1.04 -16.18 -20.92
C VAL A 68 -0.25 -16.21 -19.61
N GLY A 69 1.06 -16.01 -19.72
CA GLY A 69 1.94 -15.75 -18.60
C GLY A 69 2.35 -14.30 -18.56
N VAL A 70 2.65 -13.80 -17.37
CA VAL A 70 3.16 -12.46 -17.15
C VAL A 70 4.42 -12.51 -16.30
N SER A 71 5.31 -11.53 -16.49
CA SER A 71 6.52 -11.38 -15.68
C SER A 71 6.99 -9.93 -15.68
N TYR A 72 7.68 -9.53 -14.61
CA TYR A 72 8.42 -8.27 -14.56
C TYR A 72 9.93 -8.45 -14.88
N ILE A 73 10.35 -9.68 -15.18
CA ILE A 73 11.75 -10.03 -15.41
C ILE A 73 12.06 -10.12 -16.92
N SER A 74 11.33 -10.99 -17.64
CA SER A 74 11.53 -11.19 -19.08
C SER A 74 10.36 -11.92 -19.74
N SER A 75 10.35 -11.91 -21.08
CA SER A 75 9.39 -12.68 -21.87
C SER A 75 9.56 -14.20 -21.68
N GLU A 76 10.81 -14.65 -21.54
CA GLU A 76 11.14 -16.06 -21.27
C GLU A 76 10.60 -16.51 -19.92
N GLN A 77 10.73 -15.66 -18.90
CA GLN A 77 10.16 -15.93 -17.58
C GLN A 77 8.62 -15.97 -17.65
N ALA A 78 8.00 -15.04 -18.40
CA ALA A 78 6.55 -15.05 -18.60
C ALA A 78 6.05 -16.34 -19.25
N CYS A 79 6.78 -16.87 -20.26
CA CYS A 79 6.47 -18.17 -20.87
C CYS A 79 6.65 -19.31 -19.86
N SER A 80 7.73 -19.32 -19.10
CA SER A 80 8.01 -20.33 -18.09
C SER A 80 6.94 -20.35 -16.99
N ASN A 81 6.50 -19.18 -16.54
CA ASN A 81 5.39 -19.07 -15.56
C ASN A 81 4.10 -19.70 -16.11
N ALA A 82 3.73 -19.36 -17.36
CA ALA A 82 2.55 -19.91 -18.00
C ALA A 82 2.62 -21.44 -18.13
N GLU A 83 3.76 -21.97 -18.54
CA GLU A 83 3.97 -23.41 -18.70
C GLU A 83 3.97 -24.17 -17.37
N ALA A 84 4.56 -23.59 -16.34
CA ALA A 84 4.58 -24.19 -15.01
C ALA A 84 3.20 -24.25 -14.36
N GLU A 85 2.40 -23.18 -14.50
CA GLU A 85 1.08 -23.08 -13.86
C GLU A 85 -0.02 -23.79 -14.64
N VAL A 86 0.04 -23.77 -15.97
CA VAL A 86 -0.96 -24.39 -16.86
C VAL A 86 -0.25 -25.21 -17.97
N PRO A 87 0.23 -26.44 -17.66
CA PRO A 87 1.00 -27.23 -18.63
C PRO A 87 0.23 -27.57 -19.91
N ASP A 88 -1.05 -27.85 -19.83
CA ASP A 88 -1.92 -28.16 -21.00
C ASP A 88 -3.21 -27.34 -20.94
N PRO A 89 -3.23 -26.16 -21.59
CA PRO A 89 -4.37 -25.25 -21.50
C PRO A 89 -5.68 -25.80 -22.10
N VAL A 90 -5.58 -26.75 -23.03
CA VAL A 90 -6.78 -27.34 -23.67
C VAL A 90 -7.42 -28.40 -22.81
N LYS A 91 -6.61 -29.29 -22.21
CA LYS A 91 -7.13 -30.39 -21.39
C LYS A 91 -7.40 -30.00 -19.97
N ASP A 92 -6.67 -28.99 -19.47
CA ASP A 92 -6.62 -28.67 -18.05
C ASP A 92 -7.57 -27.54 -17.63
N PHE A 93 -8.37 -26.95 -18.54
CA PHE A 93 -9.23 -25.82 -18.19
C PHE A 93 -10.18 -26.10 -17.03
N GLU A 94 -10.94 -27.21 -17.10
CA GLU A 94 -11.88 -27.61 -16.04
C GLU A 94 -11.14 -27.99 -14.75
N SER A 95 -9.97 -28.64 -14.85
CA SER A 95 -9.15 -28.99 -13.69
C SER A 95 -8.55 -27.75 -13.03
N LEU A 96 -8.16 -26.73 -13.81
CA LEU A 96 -7.66 -25.47 -13.33
C LEU A 96 -8.75 -24.68 -12.57
N GLU A 97 -9.95 -24.60 -13.16
CA GLU A 97 -11.10 -23.98 -12.48
C GLU A 97 -11.38 -24.62 -11.13
N LYS A 98 -11.41 -25.96 -11.10
CA LYS A 98 -11.62 -26.73 -9.86
C LYS A 98 -10.48 -26.55 -8.86
N ALA A 99 -9.24 -26.49 -9.31
CA ALA A 99 -8.07 -26.28 -8.46
C ALA A 99 -8.11 -24.87 -7.85
N ALA A 100 -8.43 -23.83 -8.63
CA ALA A 100 -8.59 -22.47 -8.15
C ALA A 100 -9.72 -22.35 -7.11
N ALA A 101 -10.88 -22.95 -7.37
CA ALA A 101 -11.99 -22.97 -6.43
C ALA A 101 -11.62 -23.70 -5.11
N THR A 102 -10.87 -24.78 -5.20
CA THR A 102 -10.38 -25.52 -4.02
C THR A 102 -9.40 -24.67 -3.21
N ALA A 103 -8.40 -24.07 -3.87
CA ALA A 103 -7.41 -23.24 -3.20
C ALA A 103 -8.07 -22.05 -2.45
N TRP A 104 -9.04 -21.38 -3.05
CA TRP A 104 -9.79 -20.33 -2.37
C TRP A 104 -10.65 -20.85 -1.22
N SER A 105 -11.30 -22.01 -1.40
CA SER A 105 -12.09 -22.63 -0.35
C SER A 105 -11.23 -23.00 0.88
N GLU A 106 -10.03 -23.51 0.64
CA GLU A 106 -9.06 -23.83 1.69
C GLU A 106 -8.57 -22.57 2.39
N ARG A 107 -8.21 -21.55 1.62
CA ARG A 107 -7.70 -20.26 2.16
C ARG A 107 -8.75 -19.54 3.01
N LEU A 108 -10.03 -19.64 2.65
CA LEU A 108 -11.14 -19.03 3.38
C LEU A 108 -11.64 -19.89 4.55
N SER A 109 -11.23 -21.15 4.63
CA SER A 109 -11.72 -22.14 5.61
C SER A 109 -11.50 -21.79 7.10
N PRO A 110 -10.50 -20.96 7.50
CA PRO A 110 -10.39 -20.48 8.88
C PRO A 110 -11.61 -19.72 9.37
N ILE A 111 -12.38 -19.11 8.45
CA ILE A 111 -13.57 -18.32 8.77
C ILE A 111 -14.80 -19.23 8.66
N LYS A 112 -15.56 -19.30 9.75
CA LYS A 112 -16.81 -20.06 9.78
C LYS A 112 -17.96 -19.14 10.10
N VAL A 113 -18.98 -19.11 9.23
CA VAL A 113 -20.17 -18.27 9.37
C VAL A 113 -21.37 -19.15 9.65
N THR A 114 -22.13 -18.81 10.72
CA THR A 114 -23.43 -19.39 10.96
C THR A 114 -24.47 -18.58 10.18
N SER A 115 -25.03 -19.15 9.12
CA SER A 115 -25.87 -18.45 8.15
C SER A 115 -27.38 -18.46 8.47
N GLY A 116 -27.81 -19.08 9.57
CA GLY A 116 -29.22 -19.14 9.94
C GLY A 116 -29.83 -17.75 10.15
N GLY A 117 -30.81 -17.38 9.32
CA GLY A 117 -31.48 -16.08 9.38
C GLY A 117 -30.77 -14.96 8.64
N VAL A 118 -29.68 -15.24 7.93
CA VAL A 118 -28.93 -14.29 7.11
C VAL A 118 -29.35 -14.43 5.64
N SER A 119 -29.56 -13.32 4.94
CA SER A 119 -29.89 -13.35 3.51
C SER A 119 -28.69 -13.74 2.67
N ASP A 120 -28.95 -14.41 1.52
CA ASP A 120 -27.90 -14.79 0.57
C ASP A 120 -27.09 -13.59 0.06
N GLY A 121 -27.74 -12.45 -0.14
CA GLY A 121 -27.08 -11.21 -0.56
C GLY A 121 -26.05 -10.72 0.47
N LEU A 122 -26.38 -10.81 1.78
CA LEU A 122 -25.45 -10.43 2.82
C LEU A 122 -24.29 -11.42 2.96
N LEU A 123 -24.55 -12.72 2.81
CA LEU A 123 -23.51 -13.75 2.78
C LEU A 123 -22.57 -13.55 1.59
N SER A 124 -23.11 -13.29 0.41
CA SER A 124 -22.31 -13.01 -0.79
C SER A 124 -21.46 -11.75 -0.62
N ALA A 125 -22.02 -10.69 -0.03
CA ALA A 125 -21.28 -9.47 0.27
C ALA A 125 -20.13 -9.72 1.27
N PHE A 126 -20.39 -10.49 2.33
CA PHE A 126 -19.39 -10.87 3.32
C PHE A 126 -18.22 -11.62 2.68
N TRP A 127 -18.50 -12.72 1.97
CA TRP A 127 -17.46 -13.54 1.36
C TRP A 127 -16.72 -12.80 0.25
N SER A 128 -17.40 -11.99 -0.55
CA SER A 128 -16.79 -11.11 -1.54
C SER A 128 -15.86 -10.07 -0.88
N GLY A 129 -16.26 -9.55 0.28
CA GLY A 129 -15.41 -8.64 1.06
C GLY A 129 -14.13 -9.32 1.53
N ILE A 130 -14.24 -10.48 2.18
CA ILE A 130 -13.07 -11.25 2.65
C ILE A 130 -12.17 -11.65 1.48
N TYR A 131 -12.72 -12.16 0.37
CA TYR A 131 -11.94 -12.47 -0.81
C TYR A 131 -11.09 -11.28 -1.29
N ARG A 132 -11.69 -10.09 -1.37
CA ARG A 132 -11.00 -8.88 -1.82
C ARG A 132 -9.87 -8.45 -0.90
N THR A 133 -9.95 -8.70 0.40
CA THR A 133 -8.85 -8.39 1.33
C THR A 133 -7.61 -9.26 1.11
N MET A 134 -7.71 -10.32 0.34
CA MET A 134 -6.63 -11.26 0.03
C MET A 134 -6.06 -11.11 -1.38
N LEU A 135 -6.56 -10.17 -2.19
CA LEU A 135 -6.07 -9.93 -3.55
C LEU A 135 -4.84 -9.03 -3.60
N SER A 136 -4.68 -8.19 -2.60
CA SER A 136 -3.57 -7.26 -2.41
C SER A 136 -3.23 -7.23 -0.92
N PRO A 137 -1.96 -7.16 -0.52
CA PRO A 137 -0.73 -7.13 -1.35
C PRO A 137 -0.54 -8.41 -2.18
N GLN A 138 0.12 -8.27 -3.33
CA GLN A 138 0.40 -9.38 -4.24
C GLN A 138 1.74 -10.03 -3.90
N ASP A 139 1.76 -11.36 -3.79
CA ASP A 139 2.99 -12.14 -3.70
C ASP A 139 3.63 -12.20 -5.10
N MET A 140 4.72 -11.48 -5.27
CA MET A 140 5.50 -11.37 -6.49
C MET A 140 6.90 -11.94 -6.29
N THR A 141 7.03 -12.92 -5.41
CA THR A 141 8.30 -13.61 -5.13
C THR A 141 8.87 -14.23 -6.40
N GLY A 142 10.12 -13.91 -6.72
CA GLY A 142 10.77 -14.32 -7.97
C GLY A 142 10.54 -13.36 -9.15
N GLU A 143 9.68 -12.36 -9.02
CA GLU A 143 9.33 -11.38 -10.06
C GLU A 143 9.83 -9.96 -9.75
N ASN A 144 10.74 -9.79 -8.81
CA ASN A 144 11.32 -8.48 -8.49
C ASN A 144 12.50 -8.16 -9.44
N PRO A 145 12.36 -7.18 -10.34
CA PRO A 145 13.46 -6.79 -11.24
C PRO A 145 14.47 -5.82 -10.61
N LEU A 146 14.20 -5.33 -9.37
CA LEU A 146 14.99 -4.26 -8.76
C LEU A 146 16.23 -4.80 -8.02
N TRP A 147 16.13 -6.00 -7.44
CA TRP A 147 17.24 -6.69 -6.78
C TRP A 147 16.98 -8.19 -6.69
N GLU A 148 18.06 -8.96 -6.58
CA GLU A 148 18.01 -10.40 -6.30
C GLU A 148 17.94 -10.66 -4.80
N SER A 149 17.05 -11.56 -4.38
CA SER A 149 16.90 -11.95 -2.99
C SER A 149 16.23 -13.32 -2.86
N ASP A 150 16.61 -14.08 -1.81
CA ASP A 150 15.91 -15.29 -1.41
C ASP A 150 14.70 -15.01 -0.48
N GLU A 151 14.47 -13.74 -0.12
CA GLU A 151 13.33 -13.33 0.68
C GLU A 151 12.07 -13.20 -0.19
N PRO A 152 10.87 -13.35 0.40
CA PRO A 152 9.64 -13.05 -0.31
C PRO A 152 9.62 -11.61 -0.81
N TYR A 153 8.95 -11.36 -1.92
CA TYR A 153 8.69 -10.03 -2.42
C TYR A 153 7.19 -9.81 -2.60
N PHE A 154 6.68 -8.80 -1.89
CA PHE A 154 5.29 -8.37 -2.01
C PHE A 154 5.24 -6.94 -2.54
N ASP A 155 4.28 -6.69 -3.41
CA ASP A 155 4.04 -5.37 -3.98
C ASP A 155 2.54 -5.07 -4.04
N SER A 156 2.19 -3.90 -4.55
CA SER A 156 0.80 -3.47 -4.73
C SER A 156 -0.02 -3.47 -3.44
N PHE A 157 0.62 -3.14 -2.33
CA PHE A 157 -0.07 -2.91 -1.06
C PHE A 157 -0.64 -1.50 -0.96
N TYR A 158 -0.88 -0.83 -2.08
CA TYR A 158 -1.40 0.53 -2.18
C TYR A 158 -0.72 1.49 -1.20
N CYS A 159 -1.21 1.59 0.03
CA CYS A 159 -0.54 2.29 1.12
C CYS A 159 -0.71 1.53 2.44
N LEU A 160 0.39 1.26 3.12
CA LEU A 160 0.37 0.64 4.44
C LEU A 160 -0.42 1.47 5.47
N TRP A 161 -0.53 2.78 5.24
CA TRP A 161 -1.35 3.69 6.04
C TRP A 161 -2.83 3.27 6.09
N ASP A 162 -3.37 2.78 4.98
CA ASP A 162 -4.75 2.25 4.92
C ASP A 162 -4.82 0.82 5.46
N GLU A 163 -3.84 -0.02 5.09
CA GLU A 163 -3.90 -1.46 5.33
C GLU A 163 -3.65 -1.86 6.79
N PHE A 164 -2.76 -1.15 7.50
CA PHE A 164 -2.45 -1.49 8.88
C PHE A 164 -3.65 -1.36 9.83
N ARG A 165 -4.66 -0.58 9.45
CA ARG A 165 -5.82 -0.27 10.29
C ARG A 165 -6.78 -1.44 10.43
N ALA A 166 -6.91 -2.26 9.40
CA ALA A 166 -7.87 -3.37 9.41
C ALA A 166 -7.38 -4.62 8.65
N GLN A 167 -6.92 -4.46 7.40
CA GLN A 167 -6.62 -5.58 6.50
C GLN A 167 -5.47 -6.44 7.00
N LEU A 168 -4.30 -5.85 7.28
CA LEU A 168 -3.14 -6.60 7.75
C LEU A 168 -3.34 -7.20 9.15
N PRO A 169 -3.98 -6.51 10.11
CA PRO A 169 -4.42 -7.14 11.35
C PRO A 169 -5.35 -8.33 11.16
N LEU A 170 -6.26 -8.28 10.19
CA LEU A 170 -7.12 -9.42 9.84
C LEU A 170 -6.28 -10.58 9.27
N LEU A 171 -5.38 -10.30 8.30
CA LEU A 171 -4.50 -11.32 7.72
C LEU A 171 -3.61 -11.98 8.77
N THR A 172 -3.14 -11.23 9.76
CA THR A 172 -2.36 -11.78 10.89
C THR A 172 -3.12 -12.87 11.65
N VAL A 173 -4.46 -12.80 11.67
CA VAL A 173 -5.31 -13.78 12.36
C VAL A 173 -5.69 -14.96 11.46
N ILE A 174 -6.06 -14.68 10.20
CA ILE A 174 -6.60 -15.71 9.30
C ILE A 174 -5.58 -16.36 8.39
N ASP A 175 -4.47 -15.67 8.10
CA ASP A 175 -3.36 -16.15 7.27
C ASP A 175 -2.00 -15.63 7.79
N PRO A 176 -1.59 -16.04 9.01
CA PRO A 176 -0.36 -15.54 9.62
C PRO A 176 0.91 -15.89 8.84
N GLN A 177 0.89 -16.93 8.02
CA GLN A 177 2.04 -17.32 7.20
C GLN A 177 2.28 -16.31 6.08
N THR A 178 1.24 -15.94 5.35
CA THR A 178 1.33 -14.88 4.32
C THR A 178 1.70 -13.55 4.95
N GLN A 179 1.13 -13.21 6.11
CA GLN A 179 1.51 -11.98 6.82
C GLN A 179 2.98 -11.96 7.25
N SER A 180 3.54 -13.10 7.69
CA SER A 180 4.98 -13.20 8.00
C SER A 180 5.86 -12.99 6.77
N LYS A 181 5.46 -13.52 5.60
CA LYS A 181 6.17 -13.30 4.34
C LYS A 181 6.13 -11.82 3.93
N LEU A 182 4.96 -11.18 4.05
CA LEU A 182 4.81 -9.76 3.76
C LEU A 182 5.74 -8.91 4.64
N VAL A 183 5.78 -9.16 5.94
CA VAL A 183 6.68 -8.45 6.86
C VAL A 183 8.15 -8.64 6.48
N ARG A 184 8.55 -9.87 6.09
CA ARG A 184 9.90 -10.14 5.60
C ARG A 184 10.20 -9.37 4.32
N SER A 185 9.24 -9.26 3.41
CA SER A 185 9.36 -8.45 2.19
C SER A 185 9.58 -6.97 2.49
N LEU A 186 8.89 -6.40 3.48
CA LEU A 186 9.13 -5.01 3.91
C LEU A 186 10.56 -4.81 4.43
N LEU A 187 11.06 -5.79 5.17
CA LEU A 187 12.43 -5.75 5.69
C LEU A 187 13.48 -5.96 4.59
N ASP A 188 13.18 -6.78 3.60
CA ASP A 188 14.08 -6.95 2.45
C ASP A 188 14.13 -5.69 1.59
N THR A 189 13.00 -5.01 1.41
CA THR A 189 12.95 -3.67 0.80
C THR A 189 13.85 -2.69 1.55
N PHE A 190 13.78 -2.67 2.89
CA PHE A 190 14.68 -1.84 3.70
C PHE A 190 16.16 -2.15 3.48
N LYS A 191 16.54 -3.43 3.37
CA LYS A 191 17.95 -3.82 3.10
C LYS A 191 18.48 -3.26 1.78
N HIS A 192 17.64 -3.24 0.75
CA HIS A 192 18.05 -2.88 -0.60
C HIS A 192 17.84 -1.40 -0.92
N GLU A 193 16.81 -0.78 -0.39
CA GLU A 193 16.48 0.64 -0.64
C GLU A 193 16.90 1.58 0.49
N GLY A 194 17.20 1.05 1.68
CA GLY A 194 17.60 1.82 2.86
C GLY A 194 16.44 2.40 3.67
N TRP A 195 15.19 2.21 3.22
CA TRP A 195 13.97 2.70 3.86
C TRP A 195 12.88 1.64 3.85
N LEU A 196 12.04 1.65 4.89
CA LEU A 196 10.80 0.88 4.85
C LEU A 196 9.85 1.51 3.83
N PRO A 197 9.17 0.70 3.00
CA PRO A 197 8.20 1.23 2.04
C PRO A 197 6.92 1.67 2.74
N ASP A 198 6.18 2.61 2.13
CA ASP A 198 4.84 2.99 2.60
C ASP A 198 3.78 2.69 1.52
N CYS A 199 3.82 3.39 0.39
CA CYS A 199 2.88 3.17 -0.70
C CYS A 199 3.60 2.56 -1.92
N ARG A 200 3.07 1.45 -2.44
CA ARG A 200 3.57 0.82 -3.67
C ARG A 200 2.44 0.30 -4.54
N MET A 201 2.63 0.46 -5.84
CA MET A 201 1.75 -0.10 -6.85
C MET A 201 2.56 -0.44 -8.09
N SER A 202 2.64 -1.71 -8.45
CA SER A 202 3.39 -2.19 -9.61
C SER A 202 4.81 -1.64 -9.65
N LEU A 203 5.59 -1.86 -8.60
CA LEU A 203 6.98 -1.41 -8.42
C LEU A 203 7.18 0.12 -8.32
N CYS A 204 6.11 0.90 -8.46
CA CYS A 204 6.17 2.35 -8.32
C CYS A 204 5.91 2.78 -6.87
N LYS A 205 6.73 3.72 -6.36
CA LYS A 205 6.51 4.33 -5.05
C LYS A 205 5.33 5.30 -5.12
N GLY A 206 4.38 5.17 -4.22
CA GLY A 206 3.30 6.13 -4.00
C GLY A 206 3.67 7.16 -2.94
N TRP A 207 2.87 8.19 -2.82
CA TRP A 207 3.10 9.24 -1.82
C TRP A 207 2.69 8.78 -0.43
N THR A 208 3.56 9.00 0.55
CA THR A 208 3.24 8.79 1.96
C THR A 208 2.07 9.69 2.37
N GLN A 209 1.21 9.17 3.22
CA GLN A 209 0.02 9.91 3.64
C GLN A 209 0.17 10.56 5.02
N GLY A 210 1.13 10.13 5.80
CA GLY A 210 1.47 10.72 7.09
C GLY A 210 2.11 9.69 8.01
N GLY A 211 3.40 9.78 8.23
CA GLY A 211 4.15 8.83 9.04
C GLY A 211 4.75 7.66 8.26
N SER A 212 5.52 6.84 8.94
CA SER A 212 6.13 5.60 8.43
C SER A 212 5.32 4.40 8.94
N ASN A 213 4.31 4.00 8.17
CA ASN A 213 3.29 3.08 8.68
C ASN A 213 3.71 1.61 8.65
N ALA A 214 4.79 1.27 7.93
CA ALA A 214 5.45 -0.01 8.07
C ALA A 214 5.87 -0.28 9.54
N ASP A 215 6.24 0.76 10.30
CA ASP A 215 6.55 0.64 11.73
C ASP A 215 5.40 0.02 12.53
N VAL A 216 4.16 0.41 12.19
CA VAL A 216 2.97 -0.11 12.85
C VAL A 216 2.70 -1.55 12.45
N VAL A 217 2.87 -1.88 11.16
CA VAL A 217 2.74 -3.25 10.63
C VAL A 217 3.73 -4.19 11.32
N LEU A 218 4.99 -3.79 11.42
CA LEU A 218 6.03 -4.54 12.12
C LEU A 218 5.71 -4.72 13.61
N THR A 219 5.21 -3.66 14.25
CA THR A 219 4.82 -3.71 15.66
C THR A 219 3.65 -4.65 15.90
N ASP A 220 2.61 -4.60 15.07
CA ASP A 220 1.45 -5.50 15.16
C ASP A 220 1.87 -6.96 15.00
N ALA A 221 2.72 -7.24 14.02
CA ALA A 221 3.30 -8.56 13.79
C ALA A 221 4.13 -9.05 14.99
N TYR A 222 4.92 -8.14 15.60
CA TYR A 222 5.71 -8.45 16.80
C TYR A 222 4.83 -8.80 17.99
N VAL A 223 3.83 -7.98 18.28
CA VAL A 223 2.92 -8.18 19.43
C VAL A 223 2.12 -9.47 19.27
N LYS A 224 1.74 -9.81 18.05
CA LYS A 224 1.02 -11.04 17.71
C LYS A 224 1.95 -12.26 17.57
N ASN A 225 3.24 -12.07 17.81
CA ASN A 225 4.25 -13.13 17.85
C ASN A 225 4.36 -13.92 16.53
N LEU A 226 4.33 -13.21 15.39
CA LEU A 226 4.60 -13.83 14.10
C LEU A 226 6.04 -14.37 14.06
N THR A 227 6.23 -15.49 13.38
CA THR A 227 7.50 -16.23 13.35
C THR A 227 8.24 -16.02 12.02
N GLY A 228 9.56 -16.32 12.03
CA GLY A 228 10.39 -16.27 10.82
C GLY A 228 10.84 -14.86 10.44
N ILE A 229 10.71 -13.89 11.33
CA ILE A 229 11.05 -12.48 11.11
C ILE A 229 12.32 -12.13 11.89
N ASP A 230 13.25 -11.41 11.27
CA ASP A 230 14.43 -10.84 11.91
C ASP A 230 14.05 -9.57 12.67
N TRP A 231 13.77 -9.71 13.96
CA TRP A 231 13.32 -8.60 14.80
C TRP A 231 14.42 -7.59 15.10
N GLU A 232 15.70 -7.96 15.04
CA GLU A 232 16.80 -7.00 15.16
C GLU A 232 16.88 -6.10 13.92
N LEU A 233 16.71 -6.69 12.73
CA LEU A 233 16.60 -5.93 11.50
C LEU A 233 15.35 -5.03 11.50
N ALA A 234 14.20 -5.56 11.93
CA ALA A 234 12.98 -4.80 12.06
C ALA A 234 13.14 -3.57 12.96
N TYR A 235 13.73 -3.77 14.13
CA TYR A 235 14.05 -2.67 15.05
C TYR A 235 14.96 -1.62 14.39
N ASN A 236 16.02 -2.04 13.71
CA ASN A 236 16.93 -1.14 13.04
C ASN A 236 16.26 -0.33 11.93
N ALA A 237 15.37 -0.96 11.15
CA ALA A 237 14.60 -0.30 10.11
C ALA A 237 13.65 0.77 10.67
N MET A 238 12.89 0.44 11.71
CA MET A 238 11.99 1.38 12.40
C MET A 238 12.77 2.55 13.03
N VAL A 239 13.93 2.28 13.63
CA VAL A 239 14.81 3.33 14.19
C VAL A 239 15.36 4.21 13.08
N ASN A 240 15.71 3.64 11.92
CA ASN A 240 16.17 4.43 10.78
C ASN A 240 15.10 5.45 10.37
N ASP A 241 13.86 5.03 10.22
CA ASP A 241 12.74 5.91 9.83
C ASP A 241 12.46 6.99 10.90
N ALA A 242 12.71 6.70 12.18
CA ALA A 242 12.50 7.65 13.27
C ALA A 242 13.66 8.64 13.48
N GLU A 243 14.86 8.32 13.03
CA GLU A 243 16.06 9.11 13.34
C GLU A 243 16.68 9.77 12.11
N ASN A 244 16.48 9.22 10.94
CA ASN A 244 16.99 9.76 9.69
C ASN A 244 15.87 10.27 8.81
N GLU A 245 16.15 11.31 8.05
CA GLU A 245 15.19 11.94 7.13
C GLU A 245 15.68 11.76 5.70
N PRO A 246 14.92 11.07 4.83
CA PRO A 246 15.28 10.96 3.43
C PRO A 246 15.03 12.28 2.67
N LEU A 247 15.75 12.49 1.57
CA LEU A 247 15.54 13.68 0.72
C LEU A 247 14.13 13.70 0.10
N GLU A 248 13.55 12.53 -0.14
CA GLU A 248 12.22 12.37 -0.74
C GLU A 248 11.25 11.74 0.26
N TRP A 249 11.12 12.33 1.43
CA TRP A 249 10.23 11.82 2.47
C TRP A 249 8.74 11.81 2.08
N SER A 250 8.39 12.33 0.90
CA SER A 250 7.05 12.13 0.32
C SER A 250 6.78 10.71 -0.15
N TYR A 251 7.81 9.87 -0.27
CA TYR A 251 7.68 8.49 -0.72
C TYR A 251 8.08 7.46 0.34
N GLU A 252 8.90 7.82 1.30
CA GLU A 252 9.46 6.92 2.31
C GLU A 252 9.91 7.67 3.55
N GLY A 253 10.03 6.99 4.67
CA GLY A 253 10.50 7.59 5.92
C GLY A 253 9.61 8.70 6.48
N ARG A 254 10.20 9.63 7.20
CA ARG A 254 9.51 10.74 7.86
C ARG A 254 10.21 12.05 7.56
N GLY A 255 9.43 13.10 7.23
CA GLY A 255 9.93 14.46 7.09
C GLY A 255 9.73 15.33 8.33
N GLY A 256 10.47 16.44 8.41
CA GLY A 256 10.39 17.38 9.53
C GLY A 256 10.95 16.84 10.86
N LEU A 257 11.83 15.85 10.80
CA LEU A 257 12.39 15.22 12.00
C LEU A 257 13.20 16.17 12.87
N GLN A 258 13.76 17.24 12.31
CA GLN A 258 14.43 18.27 13.09
C GLN A 258 13.45 18.96 14.02
N SER A 259 12.29 19.39 13.49
CA SER A 259 11.22 19.99 14.28
C SER A 259 10.63 18.99 15.27
N TRP A 260 10.34 17.76 14.82
CA TRP A 260 9.85 16.68 15.68
C TRP A 260 10.70 16.45 16.91
N LYS A 261 12.04 16.35 16.72
CA LYS A 261 13.00 16.11 17.80
C LYS A 261 13.20 17.31 18.73
N LYS A 262 13.06 18.53 18.19
CA LYS A 262 13.30 19.77 18.93
C LYS A 262 12.07 20.29 19.66
N LEU A 263 10.91 20.23 19.00
CA LEU A 263 9.67 20.85 19.47
C LEU A 263 8.70 19.83 20.08
N ASN A 264 8.89 18.54 19.79
CA ASN A 264 7.98 17.45 20.12
C ASN A 264 6.59 17.58 19.46
N TYR A 265 6.53 18.22 18.31
CA TYR A 265 5.41 18.27 17.36
C TYR A 265 5.91 18.76 16.00
N ILE A 266 5.12 18.52 14.96
CA ILE A 266 5.36 19.09 13.63
C ILE A 266 4.63 20.44 13.56
N PRO A 267 5.33 21.57 13.34
CA PRO A 267 4.71 22.89 13.33
C PRO A 267 3.90 23.14 12.04
N TYR A 268 2.87 23.96 12.19
CA TYR A 268 2.14 24.52 11.06
C TYR A 268 3.05 25.41 10.24
N LEU A 269 3.01 25.24 8.93
CA LEU A 269 3.90 25.90 7.97
C LEU A 269 5.38 25.61 8.25
N ASP A 270 5.69 24.40 8.72
CA ASP A 270 7.07 23.95 8.84
C ASP A 270 7.76 23.97 7.48
N PHE A 271 8.90 24.62 7.43
CA PHE A 271 9.72 24.61 6.23
C PHE A 271 10.79 23.54 6.37
N ASP A 272 10.51 22.40 5.79
CA ASP A 272 11.45 21.30 5.73
C ASP A 272 12.46 21.54 4.59
N TYR A 273 13.62 22.03 4.95
CA TYR A 273 14.69 22.33 3.99
C TYR A 273 15.61 21.13 3.72
N LEU A 274 15.46 20.05 4.46
CA LEU A 274 16.28 18.85 4.32
C LEU A 274 15.77 17.90 3.24
N GLY A 275 14.49 17.94 2.93
CA GLY A 275 13.89 17.07 1.97
C GLY A 275 12.66 17.64 1.29
N PHE A 276 12.02 16.83 0.45
CA PHE A 276 10.80 17.17 -0.26
C PHE A 276 9.66 16.26 0.18
N GLY A 277 8.54 16.86 0.50
CA GLY A 277 7.31 16.14 0.84
C GLY A 277 6.12 17.07 1.01
N THR A 278 5.04 16.51 1.54
CA THR A 278 3.81 17.25 1.85
C THR A 278 3.99 18.04 3.13
N ASN A 279 4.53 19.24 2.99
CA ASN A 279 4.78 20.15 4.10
C ASN A 279 3.50 20.46 4.87
N SER A 280 3.66 20.94 6.10
CA SER A 280 2.59 21.15 7.07
C SER A 280 2.00 19.83 7.57
N ARG A 281 0.68 19.62 7.51
CA ARG A 281 0.00 18.47 8.14
C ARG A 281 0.41 18.31 9.61
N SER A 282 0.45 19.44 10.33
CA SER A 282 0.93 19.53 11.71
C SER A 282 0.25 18.49 12.61
N ILE A 283 -1.07 18.40 12.51
CA ILE A 283 -1.86 17.49 13.34
C ILE A 283 -1.57 16.04 12.95
N SER A 284 -1.78 15.69 11.69
CA SER A 284 -1.67 14.30 11.24
C SER A 284 -0.26 13.74 11.45
N ARG A 285 0.77 14.44 11.01
CA ARG A 285 2.15 13.98 11.20
C ARG A 285 2.53 13.86 12.67
N THR A 286 2.08 14.80 13.52
CA THR A 286 2.39 14.70 14.95
C THR A 286 1.73 13.47 15.60
N VAL A 287 0.48 13.19 15.26
CA VAL A 287 -0.25 12.01 15.78
C VAL A 287 0.33 10.71 15.26
N GLU A 288 0.56 10.62 13.94
CA GLU A 288 1.14 9.42 13.31
C GLU A 288 2.56 9.15 13.81
N TYR A 289 3.43 10.15 13.89
CA TYR A 289 4.79 9.96 14.39
C TYR A 289 4.78 9.54 15.87
N ALA A 290 3.86 10.04 16.68
CA ALA A 290 3.68 9.60 18.05
C ALA A 290 3.28 8.11 18.11
N TYR A 291 2.42 7.66 17.20
CA TYR A 291 2.00 6.27 17.11
C TYR A 291 3.11 5.37 16.58
N ASN A 292 3.84 5.81 15.55
CA ASN A 292 5.01 5.08 15.06
C ASN A 292 6.07 4.92 16.17
N ASP A 293 6.38 5.99 16.91
CA ASP A 293 7.34 5.92 18.03
C ASP A 293 6.83 5.03 19.18
N TYR A 294 5.52 4.94 19.40
CA TYR A 294 4.95 3.94 20.30
C TYR A 294 5.27 2.51 19.85
N GLY A 295 5.13 2.23 18.56
CA GLY A 295 5.50 0.94 17.98
C GLY A 295 6.95 0.60 18.23
N ILE A 296 7.87 1.55 17.96
CA ILE A 296 9.30 1.37 18.23
C ILE A 296 9.54 1.11 19.73
N ALA A 297 8.84 1.82 20.62
CA ALA A 297 8.98 1.60 22.06
C ALA A 297 8.57 0.18 22.47
N VAL A 298 7.49 -0.35 21.88
CA VAL A 298 7.01 -1.71 22.15
C VAL A 298 8.06 -2.75 21.74
N VAL A 299 8.54 -2.68 20.50
CA VAL A 299 9.56 -3.60 19.97
C VAL A 299 10.87 -3.45 20.75
N SER A 300 11.33 -2.21 20.97
CA SER A 300 12.53 -1.91 21.77
C SER A 300 12.50 -2.56 23.16
N LYS A 301 11.35 -2.44 23.84
CA LYS A 301 11.18 -3.02 25.19
C LYS A 301 11.26 -4.54 25.12
N GLY A 302 10.62 -5.16 24.15
CA GLY A 302 10.63 -6.61 23.98
C GLY A 302 12.01 -7.16 23.67
N LEU A 303 12.83 -6.42 22.92
CA LEU A 303 14.21 -6.77 22.59
C LEU A 303 15.23 -6.32 23.64
N GLY A 304 14.81 -5.74 24.76
CA GLY A 304 15.69 -5.28 25.84
C GLY A 304 16.56 -4.06 25.49
N LYS A 305 16.15 -3.26 24.48
CA LYS A 305 16.86 -2.05 24.09
C LYS A 305 16.65 -0.91 25.09
N LYS A 306 17.67 -0.14 25.37
CA LYS A 306 17.61 0.99 26.33
C LYS A 306 16.80 2.16 25.80
N GLU A 307 16.75 2.30 24.51
CA GLU A 307 16.09 3.38 23.78
C GLU A 307 14.56 3.37 23.92
N TYR A 308 13.98 2.29 24.48
CA TYR A 308 12.52 2.20 24.64
C TYR A 308 11.92 3.40 25.41
N THR A 309 12.66 3.95 26.37
CA THR A 309 12.19 5.10 27.17
C THR A 309 12.10 6.37 26.33
N LYS A 310 13.04 6.57 25.40
CA LYS A 310 13.04 7.68 24.46
C LYS A 310 11.80 7.65 23.56
N TYR A 311 11.53 6.51 22.94
CA TYR A 311 10.39 6.35 22.03
C TYR A 311 9.06 6.37 22.78
N LEU A 312 8.99 5.79 23.98
CA LEU A 312 7.81 5.89 24.83
C LEU A 312 7.51 7.35 25.25
N SER A 313 8.55 8.16 25.45
CA SER A 313 8.38 9.59 25.69
C SER A 313 7.81 10.29 24.47
N ARG A 314 8.37 10.05 23.28
CA ARG A 314 7.92 10.63 22.01
C ARG A 314 6.48 10.18 21.65
N ALA A 315 6.10 8.98 22.00
CA ALA A 315 4.74 8.48 21.83
C ALA A 315 3.68 9.36 22.50
N ASN A 316 4.05 10.20 23.48
CA ASN A 316 3.17 11.13 24.13
C ASN A 316 3.13 12.52 23.49
N ASN A 317 3.88 12.74 22.42
CA ASN A 317 3.99 14.04 21.78
C ASN A 317 2.71 14.58 21.15
N TRP A 318 1.75 13.70 20.81
CA TRP A 318 0.41 14.10 20.38
C TRP A 318 -0.28 15.05 21.36
N ARG A 319 0.07 14.99 22.67
CA ARG A 319 -0.47 15.88 23.70
C ARG A 319 -0.10 17.35 23.49
N ASN A 320 0.99 17.61 22.78
CA ASN A 320 1.47 18.97 22.51
C ASN A 320 0.57 19.73 21.53
N ILE A 321 -0.23 19.02 20.74
CA ILE A 321 -1.17 19.59 19.78
C ILE A 321 -2.64 19.32 20.18
N PHE A 322 -2.90 18.68 21.32
CA PHE A 322 -4.24 18.52 21.86
C PHE A 322 -4.64 19.74 22.70
N LYS A 323 -5.60 20.52 22.19
CA LYS A 323 -6.09 21.73 22.83
C LYS A 323 -7.38 21.42 23.59
N ALA A 324 -7.26 21.23 24.90
CA ALA A 324 -8.33 20.74 25.75
C ALA A 324 -9.54 21.68 25.85
N ASP A 325 -9.34 22.98 25.63
CA ASP A 325 -10.37 24.02 25.68
C ASP A 325 -10.96 24.37 24.30
N GLN A 326 -10.53 23.70 23.24
CA GLN A 326 -11.07 23.92 21.91
C GLN A 326 -12.51 23.44 21.83
N LYS A 327 -13.41 24.34 21.50
CA LYS A 327 -14.82 24.08 21.27
C LYS A 327 -15.07 23.71 19.81
N SER A 328 -16.16 22.98 19.61
CA SER A 328 -16.72 22.64 18.31
C SER A 328 -18.06 23.34 18.14
N LEU A 329 -18.23 24.04 17.02
CA LEU A 329 -19.44 24.78 16.69
C LEU A 329 -20.05 24.20 15.41
N LEU A 330 -21.39 24.13 15.37
CA LEU A 330 -22.09 23.86 14.10
C LEU A 330 -21.95 25.06 13.16
N GLU A 331 -22.25 24.88 11.87
CA GLU A 331 -22.20 25.91 10.84
C GLU A 331 -22.99 27.17 11.19
N ASN A 332 -24.11 27.02 11.91
CA ASN A 332 -24.92 28.13 12.38
C ASN A 332 -24.40 28.78 13.68
N GLY A 333 -23.22 28.40 14.16
CA GLY A 333 -22.59 28.93 15.36
C GLY A 333 -23.06 28.31 16.68
N THR A 334 -23.94 27.32 16.63
CA THR A 334 -24.39 26.63 17.84
C THR A 334 -23.29 25.79 18.43
N ASP A 335 -23.01 25.92 19.73
CA ASP A 335 -22.06 25.11 20.47
C ASP A 335 -22.56 23.66 20.54
N THR A 336 -21.75 22.70 20.08
CA THR A 336 -22.09 21.27 20.12
C THR A 336 -22.02 20.68 21.52
N GLY A 337 -21.40 21.37 22.46
CA GLY A 337 -21.08 20.87 23.79
C GLY A 337 -19.83 20.02 23.88
N PHE A 338 -19.19 19.69 22.74
CA PHE A 338 -17.91 18.96 22.73
C PHE A 338 -16.73 19.93 22.84
N THR A 339 -15.75 19.55 23.66
CA THR A 339 -14.49 20.28 23.85
C THR A 339 -13.31 19.35 23.83
N GLY A 340 -12.13 19.88 23.45
CA GLY A 340 -10.90 19.13 23.38
C GLY A 340 -10.71 18.50 22.01
N PHE A 341 -9.95 19.21 21.16
CA PHE A 341 -9.64 18.79 19.80
C PHE A 341 -8.17 19.05 19.47
N PHE A 342 -7.63 18.29 18.55
CA PHE A 342 -6.32 18.59 18.01
C PHE A 342 -6.34 19.93 17.26
N GLN A 343 -5.28 20.70 17.47
CA GLN A 343 -5.11 21.99 16.80
C GLN A 343 -3.65 22.14 16.34
N PRO A 344 -3.40 22.75 15.16
CA PRO A 344 -2.05 22.98 14.71
C PRO A 344 -1.34 24.01 15.59
N LYS A 345 -0.03 23.90 15.71
CA LYS A 345 0.82 24.90 16.37
C LYS A 345 1.85 25.43 15.41
N TYR A 346 2.08 26.74 15.48
CA TYR A 346 3.18 27.39 14.75
C TYR A 346 4.55 27.07 15.37
N LEU A 347 5.60 27.37 14.62
CA LEU A 347 6.98 27.19 15.03
C LEU A 347 7.34 27.88 16.38
N ASN A 348 6.69 28.99 16.68
CA ASN A 348 6.85 29.76 17.91
C ASN A 348 6.00 29.22 19.08
N GLY A 349 5.28 28.11 18.89
CA GLY A 349 4.43 27.49 19.91
C GLY A 349 3.04 28.09 20.07
N THR A 350 2.68 29.12 19.30
CA THR A 350 1.32 29.65 19.33
C THR A 350 0.34 28.72 18.60
N TRP A 351 -0.90 28.71 19.04
CA TRP A 351 -1.94 27.88 18.42
C TRP A 351 -2.42 28.46 17.09
N GLY A 352 -2.50 27.62 16.09
CA GLY A 352 -3.31 27.85 14.91
C GLY A 352 -4.75 27.44 15.15
N PHE A 353 -5.55 27.40 14.10
CA PHE A 353 -6.94 27.00 14.16
C PHE A 353 -7.28 26.06 13.01
N GLN A 354 -7.96 24.98 13.38
CA GLN A 354 -8.57 24.02 12.48
C GLN A 354 -9.99 23.76 13.00
N ASP A 355 -11.00 23.95 12.15
CA ASP A 355 -12.39 23.68 12.55
C ASP A 355 -12.56 22.17 12.80
N PRO A 356 -13.02 21.77 14.00
CA PRO A 356 -13.15 20.35 14.31
C PRO A 356 -14.24 19.62 13.51
N ILE A 357 -15.19 20.32 12.93
CA ILE A 357 -16.30 19.71 12.16
C ILE A 357 -16.09 19.86 10.66
N ALA A 358 -15.65 21.04 10.21
CA ALA A 358 -15.64 21.42 8.81
C ALA A 358 -14.43 20.85 8.02
N CYS A 359 -13.63 19.99 8.59
CA CYS A 359 -12.33 19.59 8.03
C CYS A 359 -12.30 18.19 7.47
N SER A 360 -13.43 17.64 7.12
CA SER A 360 -13.51 16.44 6.29
C SER A 360 -13.47 16.81 4.83
N ALA A 361 -12.68 16.09 4.02
CA ALA A 361 -12.74 16.19 2.56
C ALA A 361 -14.13 15.89 1.99
N LEU A 362 -15.00 15.28 2.80
CA LEU A 362 -16.38 14.97 2.46
C LEU A 362 -17.36 16.09 2.84
N ALA A 363 -16.93 17.07 3.63
CA ALA A 363 -17.78 18.19 4.02
C ALA A 363 -17.81 19.25 2.90
N SER A 364 -18.98 19.58 2.41
CA SER A 364 -19.18 20.49 1.26
C SER A 364 -18.66 21.91 1.48
N TRP A 365 -18.42 22.31 2.72
CA TRP A 365 -17.88 23.62 3.11
C TRP A 365 -16.38 23.59 3.45
N CYS A 366 -15.75 22.43 3.49
CA CYS A 366 -14.33 22.30 3.70
C CYS A 366 -13.62 22.27 2.36
N SER A 367 -13.11 23.41 1.93
CA SER A 367 -12.28 23.47 0.74
C SER A 367 -10.86 22.98 1.08
N LEU A 368 -10.38 22.01 0.33
CA LEU A 368 -8.98 21.54 0.38
C LEU A 368 -7.97 22.68 0.11
N THR A 369 -8.43 23.76 -0.54
CA THR A 369 -7.60 24.92 -0.88
C THR A 369 -7.67 26.04 0.14
N SER A 370 -8.78 26.17 0.88
CA SER A 370 -8.96 27.22 1.88
C SER A 370 -8.50 26.83 3.28
N ASN A 371 -8.37 25.54 3.50
CA ASN A 371 -7.87 24.98 4.74
C ASN A 371 -6.89 23.86 4.37
N PRO A 372 -5.66 24.23 3.93
CA PRO A 372 -4.69 23.24 3.49
C PRO A 372 -4.29 22.39 4.68
N SER A 373 -5.27 21.66 5.11
CA SER A 373 -5.17 20.31 5.57
C SER A 373 -4.05 20.03 6.55
N GLU A 374 -4.13 20.69 7.67
CA GLU A 374 -3.42 20.18 8.83
C GLU A 374 -3.99 18.83 9.26
N THR A 375 -5.19 18.53 8.78
CA THR A 375 -5.95 17.30 8.98
C THR A 375 -6.31 16.58 7.69
N PHE A 376 -5.83 17.06 6.54
CA PHE A 376 -6.01 16.34 5.29
C PHE A 376 -5.35 14.96 5.42
N GLU A 377 -6.01 13.89 5.00
CA GLU A 377 -5.57 12.51 5.09
C GLU A 377 -5.48 11.89 6.49
N SER A 378 -5.62 12.67 7.53
CA SER A 378 -5.90 12.18 8.88
C SER A 378 -6.94 13.10 9.46
N SER A 379 -8.08 13.18 8.81
CA SER A 379 -9.15 13.99 9.35
C SER A 379 -9.42 13.56 10.79
N ILE A 380 -9.66 14.52 11.68
CA ILE A 380 -10.06 14.23 13.04
C ILE A 380 -11.24 13.24 13.07
N CYS A 381 -12.05 13.23 12.03
CA CYS A 381 -13.15 12.28 11.86
C CYS A 381 -12.70 10.82 11.75
N GLU A 382 -11.50 10.53 11.22
CA GLU A 382 -10.98 9.17 11.15
C GLU A 382 -10.52 8.64 12.52
N TYR A 383 -10.13 9.52 13.42
CA TYR A 383 -9.74 9.16 14.79
C TYR A 383 -10.89 9.23 15.80
N LEU A 384 -12.06 9.74 15.40
CA LEU A 384 -13.24 9.86 16.26
C LEU A 384 -14.31 8.81 15.96
N LEU A 385 -14.14 8.00 14.91
CA LEU A 385 -14.97 6.85 14.57
C LEU A 385 -14.28 5.54 14.99
#